data_4dec35b21bb7c21c9cb52f45fc484b6b
#
_entry.id   4dec35b21bb7c21c9cb52f45fc484b6b
#
_cell.length_a   1.000
_cell.length_b   1.000
_cell.length_c   1.000
_cell.angle_alpha   90.00
_cell.angle_beta   90.00
_cell.angle_gamma   90.00
#
_symmetry.space_group_name_H-M   'P 1'
#
loop_
_entity.id
_entity.type
_entity.pdbx_description
1 polymer ?
#
loop_
_entity_poly.entity_id
_entity_poly.type
_entity_poly.pdbx_seq_one_letter_code
_entity_poly.pdbx_strand_id
1 'polypeptide(L)'
;AENATIILIGTGPLPQELPRMPGVYQKNLTVKAISNGSRRMLEELLQAIAVNKLEGVIEKEFDLADAVEAYRFMRDGNRVGKVLIRHS
;
A
#
# COMPACT_ATOMS: atom_id res chain seq x y z
N ALA A 1 10.48 13.65 -14.39
CA ALA A 1 10.21 15.06 -14.64
C ALA A 1 10.98 15.93 -13.65
N GLU A 2 11.40 17.10 -14.09
CA GLU A 2 12.02 18.07 -13.22
C GLU A 2 11.01 18.60 -12.20
N ASN A 3 11.48 18.92 -11.01
CA ASN A 3 10.67 19.46 -9.92
C ASN A 3 9.55 18.51 -9.45
N ALA A 4 9.65 17.23 -9.75
CA ALA A 4 8.68 16.24 -9.32
C ALA A 4 8.84 15.90 -7.83
N THR A 5 7.78 15.37 -7.24
CA THR A 5 7.80 14.86 -5.88
C THR A 5 7.69 13.35 -5.90
N ILE A 6 8.60 12.68 -5.21
CA ILE A 6 8.57 11.23 -4.99
C ILE A 6 8.02 10.98 -3.60
N ILE A 7 6.95 10.21 -3.51
CA ILE A 7 6.35 9.84 -2.24
C ILE A 7 6.74 8.41 -1.90
N LEU A 8 7.38 8.21 -0.77
CA LEU A 8 7.74 6.90 -0.26
C LEU A 8 6.61 6.37 0.64
N ILE A 9 6.07 5.21 0.30
CA ILE A 9 4.94 4.60 0.99
C ILE A 9 5.26 3.14 1.30
N GLY A 10 4.99 2.75 2.54
CA GLY A 10 5.10 1.36 2.96
C GLY A 10 6.48 0.96 3.43
N THR A 11 6.51 -0.17 4.12
CA THR A 11 7.71 -0.74 4.73
C THR A 11 7.94 -2.18 4.26
N GLY A 12 7.42 -2.53 3.10
CA GLY A 12 7.65 -3.85 2.49
C GLY A 12 9.14 -4.13 2.26
N PRO A 13 9.47 -5.18 1.55
CA PRO A 13 10.88 -5.46 1.25
C PRO A 13 11.52 -4.20 0.70
N LEU A 14 12.54 -3.72 1.40
CA LEU A 14 13.24 -2.51 0.98
C LEU A 14 13.83 -2.75 -0.41
N PRO A 15 13.67 -1.83 -1.35
CA PRO A 15 14.42 -1.90 -2.58
C PRO A 15 15.90 -1.91 -2.23
N GLN A 16 16.63 -2.83 -2.83
CA GLN A 16 18.07 -2.96 -2.57
C GLN A 16 18.86 -1.74 -3.07
N GLU A 17 18.23 -0.94 -3.92
CA GLU A 17 18.83 0.28 -4.44
C GLU A 17 17.92 1.47 -4.12
N LEU A 18 18.48 2.42 -3.39
CA LEU A 18 17.85 3.72 -3.22
C LEU A 18 18.01 4.53 -4.51
N PRO A 19 17.10 5.46 -4.80
CA PRO A 19 17.27 6.39 -5.91
C PRO A 19 18.65 7.03 -5.82
N ARG A 20 19.38 7.06 -6.93
CA ARG A 20 20.68 7.69 -6.95
C ARG A 20 20.56 9.17 -6.65
N MET A 21 21.26 9.64 -5.64
CA MET A 21 21.25 11.03 -5.23
C MET A 21 21.55 12.02 -6.36
N PRO A 22 22.48 11.71 -7.31
CA PRO A 22 22.68 12.59 -8.46
C PRO A 22 21.42 12.87 -9.27
N GLY A 23 20.58 11.86 -9.50
CA GLY A 23 19.31 12.04 -10.21
C GLY A 23 18.33 12.97 -9.47
N VAL A 24 18.25 12.81 -8.14
CA VAL A 24 17.44 13.69 -7.30
C VAL A 24 17.94 15.13 -7.39
N TYR A 25 19.24 15.30 -7.32
CA TYR A 25 19.90 16.60 -7.32
C TYR A 25 19.72 17.33 -8.65
N GLN A 26 20.01 16.65 -9.76
CA GLN A 26 19.97 17.25 -11.10
C GLN A 26 18.57 17.67 -11.54
N LYS A 27 17.55 17.00 -11.05
CA LYS A 27 16.16 17.27 -11.44
C LYS A 27 15.38 18.08 -10.40
N ASN A 28 16.04 18.55 -9.37
CA ASN A 28 15.38 19.26 -8.26
C ASN A 28 14.19 18.51 -7.70
N LEU A 29 14.36 17.23 -7.42
CA LEU A 29 13.29 16.39 -6.91
C LEU A 29 13.08 16.63 -5.42
N THR A 30 11.85 16.48 -4.99
CA THR A 30 11.49 16.38 -3.57
C THR A 30 11.21 14.93 -3.25
N VAL A 31 11.82 14.40 -2.19
CA VAL A 31 11.54 13.06 -1.68
C VAL A 31 10.85 13.22 -0.34
N LYS A 32 9.66 12.71 -0.22
CA LYS A 32 8.85 12.80 1.00
C LYS A 32 8.33 11.43 1.39
N ALA A 33 8.53 11.07 2.63
CA ALA A 33 7.92 9.86 3.19
C ALA A 33 6.59 10.21 3.84
N ILE A 34 5.63 9.32 3.72
CA ILE A 34 4.38 9.39 4.46
C ILE A 34 4.20 8.12 5.26
N SER A 35 3.67 8.28 6.45
CA SER A 35 3.32 7.19 7.33
C SER A 35 1.84 7.32 7.63
N ASN A 36 1.19 6.23 7.85
CA ASN A 36 -0.21 6.13 8.30
C ASN A 36 -1.07 7.41 8.17
N GLY A 37 -2.32 7.28 8.45
CA GLY A 37 -3.25 8.41 8.53
C GLY A 37 -3.85 8.51 9.92
N SER A 38 -4.61 9.58 10.14
CA SER A 38 -5.39 9.75 11.36
C SER A 38 -6.73 9.02 11.25
N ARG A 39 -7.40 8.86 12.39
CA ARG A 39 -8.78 8.36 12.42
C ARG A 39 -9.70 9.20 11.52
N ARG A 40 -9.56 10.52 11.58
CA ARG A 40 -10.35 11.43 10.76
C ARG A 40 -10.15 11.16 9.26
N MET A 41 -8.90 10.96 8.84
CA MET A 41 -8.61 10.63 7.44
C MET A 41 -9.28 9.32 7.02
N LEU A 42 -9.29 8.31 7.89
CA LEU A 42 -9.98 7.06 7.62
C LEU A 42 -11.48 7.26 7.49
N GLU A 43 -12.08 8.04 8.40
CA GLU A 43 -13.52 8.34 8.34
C GLU A 43 -13.89 9.06 7.05
N GLU A 44 -13.10 10.05 6.64
CA GLU A 44 -13.28 10.76 5.38
C GLU A 44 -13.13 9.84 4.17
N LEU A 45 -12.14 8.96 4.20
CA LEU A 45 -11.94 7.97 3.14
C LEU A 45 -13.12 7.02 3.02
N LEU A 46 -13.61 6.49 4.13
CA LEU A 46 -14.75 5.58 4.14
C LEU A 46 -16.02 6.26 3.62
N GLN A 47 -16.21 7.53 3.94
CA GLN A 47 -17.31 8.31 3.41
C GLN A 47 -17.20 8.50 1.89
N ALA A 48 -16.01 8.82 1.40
CA ALA A 48 -15.76 8.95 -0.03
C ALA A 48 -15.99 7.63 -0.78
N ILE A 49 -15.59 6.52 -0.20
CA ILE A 49 -15.81 5.17 -0.76
C ILE A 49 -17.32 4.90 -0.86
N ALA A 50 -18.08 5.20 0.20
CA ALA A 50 -19.52 4.97 0.22
C ALA A 50 -20.27 5.83 -0.80
N VAL A 51 -19.94 7.12 -0.86
CA VAL A 51 -20.60 8.07 -1.77
C VAL A 51 -20.32 7.73 -3.23
N ASN A 52 -19.09 7.36 -3.57
CA ASN A 52 -18.68 7.05 -4.92
C ASN A 52 -18.83 5.57 -5.30
N LYS A 53 -19.34 4.75 -4.38
CA LYS A 53 -19.54 3.31 -4.59
C LYS A 53 -18.26 2.62 -5.07
N LEU A 54 -17.13 2.96 -4.46
CA LEU A 54 -15.86 2.35 -4.79
C LEU A 54 -15.78 0.96 -4.18
N GLU A 55 -15.25 0.02 -4.96
CA GLU A 55 -15.06 -1.35 -4.51
C GLU A 55 -13.58 -1.62 -4.31
N GLY A 56 -13.26 -2.29 -3.20
CA GLY A 56 -11.90 -2.75 -2.95
C GLY A 56 -11.59 -3.98 -3.81
N VAL A 57 -10.32 -4.10 -4.18
CA VAL A 57 -9.84 -5.29 -4.89
C VAL A 57 -9.43 -6.33 -3.86
N ILE A 58 -10.12 -7.46 -3.87
CA ILE A 58 -9.83 -8.61 -3.00
C ILE A 58 -9.22 -9.70 -3.87
N GLU A 59 -7.97 -10.04 -3.60
CA GLU A 59 -7.26 -11.07 -4.36
C GLU A 59 -7.74 -12.46 -3.99
N LYS A 60 -7.81 -12.74 -2.69
CA LYS A 60 -8.23 -14.05 -2.21
C LYS A 60 -8.78 -13.95 -0.79
N GLU A 61 -9.73 -14.81 -0.50
CA GLU A 61 -10.35 -14.93 0.81
C GLU A 61 -10.10 -16.35 1.36
N PHE A 62 -9.75 -16.43 2.64
CA PHE A 62 -9.48 -17.67 3.34
C PHE A 62 -10.41 -17.77 4.55
N ASP A 63 -10.73 -18.99 4.94
CA ASP A 63 -11.38 -19.24 6.21
C ASP A 63 -10.37 -19.13 7.36
N LEU A 64 -10.85 -18.87 8.56
CA LEU A 64 -9.98 -18.72 9.73
C LEU A 64 -9.12 -19.97 9.97
N ALA A 65 -9.66 -21.16 9.72
CA ALA A 65 -8.91 -22.41 9.83
C ALA A 65 -7.67 -22.45 8.91
N ASP A 66 -7.69 -21.71 7.82
CA ASP A 66 -6.63 -21.66 6.84
C ASP A 66 -5.76 -20.39 6.98
N ALA A 67 -5.76 -19.77 8.16
CA ALA A 67 -5.02 -18.52 8.39
C ALA A 67 -3.53 -18.63 8.06
N VAL A 68 -2.91 -19.76 8.36
CA VAL A 68 -1.48 -19.99 8.05
C VAL A 68 -1.24 -19.93 6.54
N GLU A 69 -2.12 -20.54 5.77
CA GLU A 69 -2.03 -20.50 4.31
C GLU A 69 -2.27 -19.08 3.77
N ALA A 70 -3.16 -18.31 4.41
CA ALA A 70 -3.38 -16.92 4.06
C ALA A 70 -2.10 -16.09 4.23
N TYR A 71 -1.40 -16.26 5.34
CA TYR A 71 -0.11 -15.57 5.58
C TYR A 71 0.97 -16.00 4.59
N ARG A 72 1.04 -17.29 4.27
CA ARG A 72 1.97 -17.79 3.25
C ARG A 72 1.68 -17.19 1.89
N PHE A 73 0.41 -17.17 1.51
CA PHE A 73 -0.03 -16.57 0.25
C PHE A 73 0.34 -15.09 0.19
N MET A 74 0.12 -14.35 1.28
CA MET A 74 0.49 -12.95 1.35
C MET A 74 2.00 -12.73 1.24
N ARG A 75 2.80 -13.58 1.87
CA ARG A 75 4.27 -13.49 1.85
C ARG A 75 4.85 -13.79 0.48
N ASP A 76 4.39 -14.86 -0.16
CA ASP A 76 5.02 -15.44 -1.36
C ASP A 76 4.39 -14.94 -2.66
N GLY A 77 3.23 -14.28 -2.60
CA GLY A 77 2.44 -13.99 -3.78
C GLY A 77 2.78 -12.69 -4.50
N ASN A 78 2.78 -12.75 -5.82
CA ASN A 78 2.61 -11.59 -6.67
C ASN A 78 1.13 -11.26 -6.71
N ARG A 79 0.66 -10.50 -5.73
CA ARG A 79 -0.76 -10.23 -5.57
C ARG A 79 -1.12 -8.80 -5.92
N VAL A 80 -2.34 -8.63 -6.39
CA VAL A 80 -2.97 -7.33 -6.58
C VAL A 80 -4.20 -7.30 -5.67
N GLY A 81 -4.24 -6.36 -4.72
CA GLY A 81 -5.35 -6.23 -3.80
C GLY A 81 -5.12 -6.87 -2.44
N LYS A 82 -6.18 -7.09 -1.71
CA LYS A 82 -6.15 -7.52 -0.32
C LYS A 82 -6.40 -9.02 -0.17
N VAL A 83 -5.75 -9.59 0.83
CA VAL A 83 -6.01 -10.96 1.28
C VAL A 83 -6.84 -10.88 2.54
N LEU A 84 -7.98 -11.57 2.55
CA LEU A 84 -8.92 -11.55 3.66
C LEU A 84 -8.98 -12.89 4.38
N ILE A 85 -9.22 -12.83 5.68
CA ILE A 85 -9.52 -13.99 6.50
C ILE A 85 -10.92 -13.82 7.07
N ARG A 86 -11.80 -14.77 6.79
CA ARG A 86 -13.17 -14.78 7.26
C ARG A 86 -13.26 -15.45 8.63
N HIS A 87 -13.86 -14.76 9.58
CA HIS A 87 -13.99 -15.23 10.95
C HIS A 87 -15.27 -16.03 11.23
N SER A 88 -16.19 -16.07 10.32
CA SER A 88 -17.46 -16.78 10.52
C SER A 88 -17.88 -17.55 9.29
#